data_33159f43440001d5385ecdf22d7d1f5c
#
_entry.id   33159f43440001d5385ecdf22d7d1f5c
#
_cell.length_a   1.000
_cell.length_b   1.000
_cell.length_c   1.000
_cell.angle_alpha   90.00
_cell.angle_beta   90.00
_cell.angle_gamma   90.00
#
_symmetry.space_group_name_H-M   'P 1'
#
loop_
_entity.id
_entity.type
_entity.pdbx_description
1 polymer ?
#
loop_
_entity_poly.entity_id
_entity_poly.type
_entity_poly.pdbx_seq_one_letter_code
_entity_poly.pdbx_strand_id
1 'polypeptide(L)'
;MKKLIHIALGLALVFGMSSCEDYLDVNTDPDNPVSETVSPQLRLPWIQNYYAYAWGTASMRTNTIAGIMTQTGGTAANSLLSSWNPAQSSCTTIYQNFYLGAGVNIDPLIEKAEAEGAYHYEGAAYCIKAMGFMMMLDLHGELPVQEAFTGKTNPAYDDGKTMYELCMGYLDKPIENFGKQQNTTAPALSPGD
;
A
#
# COMPACT_ATOMS: atom_id res chain seq x y z
N MET A 1 -51.53 -8.11 -42.53
CA MET A 1 -50.40 -7.17 -42.50
C MET A 1 -50.26 -6.47 -41.15
N LYS A 2 -51.30 -5.85 -40.58
CA LYS A 2 -51.16 -5.13 -39.26
C LYS A 2 -50.65 -6.02 -38.11
N LYS A 3 -51.07 -7.28 -37.99
CA LYS A 3 -50.58 -8.20 -36.93
C LYS A 3 -49.12 -8.57 -37.06
N LEU A 4 -48.60 -8.69 -38.28
CA LEU A 4 -47.15 -8.96 -38.53
C LEU A 4 -46.28 -7.77 -38.16
N ILE A 5 -46.75 -6.54 -38.36
CA ILE A 5 -46.04 -5.31 -37.97
C ILE A 5 -45.91 -5.20 -36.44
N HIS A 6 -46.97 -5.56 -35.71
CA HIS A 6 -46.91 -5.52 -34.25
C HIS A 6 -46.01 -6.60 -33.67
N ILE A 7 -45.94 -7.78 -34.29
CA ILE A 7 -45.00 -8.85 -33.90
C ILE A 7 -43.55 -8.43 -34.18
N ALA A 8 -43.28 -7.85 -35.35
CA ALA A 8 -41.93 -7.37 -35.69
C ALA A 8 -41.49 -6.20 -34.80
N LEU A 9 -42.41 -5.30 -34.42
CA LEU A 9 -42.11 -4.21 -33.48
C LEU A 9 -41.85 -4.72 -32.07
N GLY A 10 -42.57 -5.74 -31.62
CA GLY A 10 -42.36 -6.41 -30.33
C GLY A 10 -41.02 -7.12 -30.25
N LEU A 11 -40.63 -7.84 -31.33
CA LEU A 11 -39.32 -8.48 -31.40
C LEU A 11 -38.16 -7.45 -31.40
N ALA A 12 -38.30 -6.34 -32.12
CA ALA A 12 -37.28 -5.28 -32.16
C ALA A 12 -37.07 -4.62 -30.79
N LEU A 13 -38.13 -4.48 -29.98
CA LEU A 13 -38.05 -3.95 -28.63
C LEU A 13 -37.33 -4.93 -27.66
N VAL A 14 -37.52 -6.24 -27.80
CA VAL A 14 -36.85 -7.25 -26.97
C VAL A 14 -35.37 -7.35 -27.28
N PHE A 15 -34.95 -7.25 -28.54
CA PHE A 15 -33.54 -7.27 -28.95
C PHE A 15 -32.82 -5.96 -28.64
N GLY A 16 -33.53 -4.84 -28.49
CA GLY A 16 -32.94 -3.55 -28.14
C GLY A 16 -32.54 -3.39 -26.66
N MET A 17 -33.08 -4.24 -25.77
CA MET A 17 -32.83 -4.14 -24.34
C MET A 17 -31.58 -4.89 -23.85
N SER A 18 -30.99 -5.78 -24.67
CA SER A 18 -29.79 -6.54 -24.30
C SER A 18 -28.46 -5.84 -24.64
N SER A 19 -28.50 -4.64 -25.24
CA SER A 19 -27.30 -3.93 -25.69
C SER A 19 -26.71 -2.96 -24.67
N CYS A 20 -27.27 -2.88 -23.46
CA CYS A 20 -26.86 -1.83 -22.50
C CYS A 20 -26.13 -2.37 -21.27
N GLU A 21 -25.87 -3.67 -21.13
CA GLU A 21 -25.17 -4.18 -19.95
C GLU A 21 -23.71 -3.71 -19.90
N ASP A 22 -22.99 -3.76 -21.03
CA ASP A 22 -21.59 -3.31 -21.09
C ASP A 22 -21.45 -1.78 -21.00
N TYR A 23 -22.46 -1.02 -21.38
CA TYR A 23 -22.42 0.46 -21.32
C TYR A 23 -22.66 1.00 -19.90
N LEU A 24 -23.31 0.22 -19.04
CA LEU A 24 -23.60 0.60 -17.67
C LEU A 24 -22.56 0.07 -16.66
N ASP A 25 -21.62 -0.74 -17.10
CA ASP A 25 -20.51 -1.20 -16.25
C ASP A 25 -19.40 -0.12 -16.18
N VAL A 26 -19.79 1.04 -15.65
CA VAL A 26 -18.86 2.15 -15.34
C VAL A 26 -18.01 1.88 -14.09
N ASN A 27 -18.19 0.73 -13.45
CA ASN A 27 -17.46 0.40 -12.22
C ASN A 27 -16.09 -0.24 -12.49
N THR A 28 -15.85 -0.69 -13.73
CA THR A 28 -14.55 -1.21 -14.13
C THR A 28 -13.84 -0.16 -14.96
N ASP A 29 -12.92 0.58 -14.34
CA ASP A 29 -12.07 1.54 -15.06
C ASP A 29 -11.04 0.75 -15.90
N PRO A 30 -11.10 0.82 -17.24
CA PRO A 30 -10.18 0.07 -18.10
C PRO A 30 -8.74 0.59 -18.02
N ASP A 31 -8.55 1.83 -17.55
CA ASP A 31 -7.24 2.48 -17.45
C ASP A 31 -6.60 2.29 -16.06
N ASN A 32 -7.38 1.90 -15.06
CA ASN A 32 -6.86 1.59 -13.72
C ASN A 32 -7.04 0.10 -13.40
N PRO A 33 -5.94 -0.66 -13.33
CA PRO A 33 -6.02 -2.08 -12.98
C PRO A 33 -6.60 -2.25 -11.58
N VAL A 34 -7.61 -3.10 -11.43
CA VAL A 34 -8.12 -3.48 -10.12
C VAL A 34 -7.03 -4.18 -9.30
N SER A 35 -7.07 -4.01 -7.99
CA SER A 35 -6.01 -4.50 -7.09
C SER A 35 -5.62 -5.96 -7.33
N GLU A 36 -6.59 -6.81 -7.63
CA GLU A 36 -6.36 -8.26 -7.86
C GLU A 36 -5.57 -8.56 -9.15
N THR A 37 -5.56 -7.65 -10.13
CA THR A 37 -4.86 -7.86 -11.42
C THR A 37 -3.43 -7.34 -11.42
N VAL A 38 -3.04 -6.52 -10.43
CA VAL A 38 -1.69 -5.95 -10.36
C VAL A 38 -0.69 -7.04 -9.99
N SER A 39 0.30 -7.26 -10.85
CA SER A 39 1.36 -8.25 -10.60
C SER A 39 2.30 -7.81 -9.46
N PRO A 40 2.97 -8.77 -8.79
CA PRO A 40 3.98 -8.46 -7.78
C PRO A 40 5.08 -7.53 -8.29
N GLN A 41 5.51 -7.67 -9.54
CA GLN A 41 6.53 -6.84 -10.19
C GLN A 41 6.14 -5.36 -10.28
N LEU A 42 4.86 -5.06 -10.50
CA LEU A 42 4.38 -3.69 -10.58
C LEU A 42 4.08 -3.08 -9.20
N ARG A 43 3.70 -3.92 -8.25
CA ARG A 43 3.30 -3.48 -6.91
C ARG A 43 4.49 -3.20 -6.00
N LEU A 44 5.54 -4.04 -6.06
CA LEU A 44 6.70 -3.89 -5.18
C LEU A 44 7.40 -2.53 -5.35
N PRO A 45 7.74 -2.04 -6.57
CA PRO A 45 8.36 -0.73 -6.75
C PRO A 45 7.52 0.43 -6.21
N TRP A 46 6.20 0.32 -6.28
CA TRP A 46 5.28 1.31 -5.69
C TRP A 46 5.44 1.35 -4.15
N ILE A 47 5.42 0.18 -3.51
CA ILE A 47 5.60 0.04 -2.06
C ILE A 47 6.96 0.59 -1.64
N GLN A 48 8.03 0.21 -2.33
CA GLN A 48 9.40 0.67 -2.07
C GLN A 48 9.50 2.19 -2.19
N ASN A 49 8.91 2.78 -3.22
CA ASN A 49 8.92 4.23 -3.45
C ASN A 49 8.25 4.98 -2.28
N TYR A 50 7.06 4.58 -1.88
CA TYR A 50 6.35 5.24 -0.78
C TYR A 50 7.00 4.99 0.58
N TYR A 51 7.57 3.80 0.80
CA TYR A 51 8.38 3.52 1.98
C TYR A 51 9.62 4.41 2.03
N ALA A 52 10.35 4.57 0.91
CA ALA A 52 11.50 5.45 0.82
C ALA A 52 11.14 6.92 1.08
N TYR A 53 10.01 7.39 0.57
CA TYR A 53 9.51 8.74 0.88
C TYR A 53 9.16 8.91 2.37
N ALA A 54 8.53 7.93 2.98
CA ALA A 54 8.23 7.95 4.42
C ALA A 54 9.52 8.00 5.23
N TRP A 55 10.48 7.12 4.93
CA TRP A 55 11.78 7.05 5.59
C TRP A 55 12.59 8.34 5.41
N GLY A 56 12.70 8.86 4.19
CA GLY A 56 13.42 10.10 3.91
C GLY A 56 12.83 11.29 4.64
N THR A 57 11.50 11.40 4.68
CA THR A 57 10.80 12.46 5.42
C THR A 57 11.01 12.30 6.93
N ALA A 58 10.94 11.08 7.46
CA ALA A 58 11.21 10.79 8.86
C ALA A 58 12.64 11.18 9.24
N SER A 59 13.61 10.78 8.44
CA SER A 59 15.03 11.11 8.64
C SER A 59 15.27 12.62 8.68
N MET A 60 14.71 13.37 7.71
CA MET A 60 14.84 14.83 7.71
C MET A 60 14.28 15.47 8.98
N ARG A 61 13.11 15.03 9.44
CA ARG A 61 12.43 15.61 10.62
C ARG A 61 13.15 15.25 11.92
N THR A 62 13.53 14.00 12.10
CA THR A 62 14.26 13.56 13.30
C THR A 62 15.64 14.20 13.40
N ASN A 63 16.38 14.30 12.30
CA ASN A 63 17.67 14.99 12.28
C ASN A 63 17.55 16.49 12.55
N THR A 64 16.45 17.12 12.12
CA THR A 64 16.18 18.53 12.44
C THR A 64 15.91 18.72 13.93
N ILE A 65 15.06 17.85 14.52
CA ILE A 65 14.77 17.92 15.97
C ILE A 65 16.03 17.62 16.80
N ALA A 66 16.85 16.67 16.37
CA ALA A 66 18.11 16.30 17.03
C ALA A 66 19.22 17.37 16.85
N GLY A 67 19.00 18.40 16.04
CA GLY A 67 19.99 19.43 15.77
C GLY A 67 21.18 18.97 14.90
N ILE A 68 21.07 17.78 14.26
CA ILE A 68 22.08 17.26 13.32
C ILE A 68 21.98 17.98 11.99
N MET A 69 20.77 18.33 11.57
CA MET A 69 20.52 19.11 10.37
C MET A 69 19.87 20.44 10.73
N THR A 70 20.28 21.50 10.05
CA THR A 70 19.66 22.81 10.17
C THR A 70 19.19 23.29 8.80
N GLN A 71 18.07 23.98 8.78
CA GLN A 71 17.58 24.61 7.57
C GLN A 71 18.16 26.01 7.45
N THR A 72 18.75 26.31 6.29
CA THR A 72 19.47 27.56 6.05
C THR A 72 18.60 28.53 5.24
N GLY A 73 17.83 29.36 5.89
CA GLY A 73 17.13 30.51 5.27
C GLY A 73 15.65 30.31 4.97
N GLY A 74 14.99 31.42 4.72
CA GLY A 74 13.57 31.50 4.41
C GLY A 74 12.64 31.04 5.54
N THR A 75 11.42 30.69 5.21
CA THR A 75 10.42 30.14 6.15
C THR A 75 10.88 28.81 6.77
N ALA A 76 11.78 28.10 6.11
CA ALA A 76 12.29 26.83 6.59
C ALA A 76 13.21 26.99 7.84
N ALA A 77 13.96 28.07 7.92
CA ALA A 77 14.85 28.35 9.07
C ALA A 77 14.09 28.55 10.40
N ASN A 78 12.83 28.96 10.30
CA ASN A 78 11.93 29.16 11.43
C ASN A 78 10.93 28.03 11.59
N SER A 79 11.26 26.83 11.11
CA SER A 79 10.35 25.69 11.24
C SER A 79 10.10 25.36 12.71
N LEU A 80 8.90 24.95 13.03
CA LEU A 80 8.53 24.54 14.39
C LEU A 80 9.40 23.37 14.89
N LEU A 81 9.93 22.54 13.98
CA LEU A 81 10.83 21.45 14.31
C LEU A 81 12.20 21.95 14.81
N SER A 82 12.77 22.98 14.15
CA SER A 82 14.05 23.57 14.55
C SER A 82 13.95 24.29 15.91
N SER A 83 12.78 24.78 16.27
CA SER A 83 12.51 25.44 17.55
C SER A 83 11.99 24.49 18.63
N TRP A 84 12.03 23.18 18.42
CA TRP A 84 11.52 22.16 19.36
C TRP A 84 10.05 22.32 19.72
N ASN A 85 9.26 22.85 18.81
CA ASN A 85 7.82 23.02 18.95
C ASN A 85 7.08 22.36 17.77
N PRO A 86 7.12 21.01 17.66
CA PRO A 86 6.47 20.33 16.54
C PRO A 86 4.97 20.54 16.53
N ALA A 87 4.41 20.86 15.37
CA ALA A 87 2.98 20.89 15.17
C ALA A 87 2.45 19.47 15.05
N GLN A 88 1.17 19.27 15.36
CA GLN A 88 0.48 17.98 15.15
C GLN A 88 0.65 17.45 13.71
N SER A 89 0.68 18.34 12.71
CA SER A 89 0.87 17.99 11.31
C SER A 89 2.32 17.65 10.93
N SER A 90 3.28 17.80 11.82
CA SER A 90 4.70 17.60 11.50
C SER A 90 5.03 16.21 10.98
N CYS A 91 4.29 15.18 11.38
CA CYS A 91 4.48 13.80 10.97
C CYS A 91 3.42 13.27 10.00
N THR A 92 2.42 14.07 9.62
CA THR A 92 1.32 13.64 8.76
C THR A 92 1.78 13.04 7.43
N THR A 93 2.76 13.66 6.78
CA THR A 93 3.30 13.16 5.50
C THR A 93 3.96 11.79 5.64
N ILE A 94 4.64 11.52 6.76
CA ILE A 94 5.26 10.23 7.03
C ILE A 94 4.16 9.16 7.15
N TYR A 95 3.14 9.45 7.96
CA TYR A 95 1.98 8.59 8.14
C TYR A 95 1.29 8.28 6.81
N GLN A 96 0.99 9.32 6.01
CA GLN A 96 0.32 9.17 4.72
C GLN A 96 1.14 8.31 3.75
N ASN A 97 2.43 8.58 3.60
CA ASN A 97 3.29 7.81 2.70
C ASN A 97 3.38 6.35 3.14
N PHE A 98 3.50 6.07 4.43
CA PHE A 98 3.56 4.69 4.87
C PHE A 98 2.18 4.01 4.83
N TYR A 99 1.17 4.51 5.57
CA TYR A 99 -0.12 3.81 5.65
C TYR A 99 -0.88 3.82 4.33
N LEU A 100 -1.03 4.97 3.68
CA LEU A 100 -1.85 5.10 2.48
C LEU A 100 -1.08 4.78 1.19
N GLY A 101 0.23 5.01 1.17
CA GLY A 101 1.05 4.74 0.00
C GLY A 101 1.58 3.31 -0.04
N ALA A 102 2.42 2.94 0.94
CA ALA A 102 3.05 1.63 1.00
C ALA A 102 2.14 0.56 1.63
N GLY A 103 1.71 0.79 2.87
CA GLY A 103 1.10 -0.21 3.74
C GLY A 103 -0.13 -0.89 3.16
N VAL A 104 -1.06 -0.12 2.62
CA VAL A 104 -2.29 -0.64 1.99
C VAL A 104 -2.01 -1.60 0.82
N ASN A 105 -0.83 -1.56 0.24
CA ASN A 105 -0.43 -2.40 -0.88
C ASN A 105 0.39 -3.63 -0.48
N ILE A 106 0.84 -3.73 0.78
CA ILE A 106 1.73 -4.81 1.23
C ILE A 106 0.99 -6.15 1.30
N ASP A 107 -0.14 -6.21 2.01
CA ASP A 107 -0.87 -7.47 2.15
C ASP A 107 -1.41 -8.00 0.81
N PRO A 108 -1.98 -7.17 -0.08
CA PRO A 108 -2.32 -7.62 -1.43
C PRO A 108 -1.13 -8.11 -2.26
N LEU A 109 0.08 -7.56 -2.04
CA LEU A 109 1.30 -8.10 -2.66
C LEU A 109 1.65 -9.47 -2.11
N ILE A 110 1.61 -9.66 -0.79
CA ILE A 110 1.91 -10.93 -0.12
C ILE A 110 0.97 -12.02 -0.63
N GLU A 111 -0.34 -11.78 -0.60
CA GLU A 111 -1.35 -12.73 -1.04
C GLU A 111 -1.15 -13.14 -2.52
N LYS A 112 -0.89 -12.15 -3.38
CA LYS A 112 -0.67 -12.41 -4.80
C LYS A 112 0.64 -13.16 -5.05
N ALA A 113 1.71 -12.80 -4.37
CA ALA A 113 3.01 -13.44 -4.48
C ALA A 113 2.99 -14.89 -3.99
N GLU A 114 2.30 -15.16 -2.88
CA GLU A 114 2.10 -16.52 -2.36
C GLU A 114 1.32 -17.37 -3.37
N ALA A 115 0.21 -16.86 -3.90
CA ALA A 115 -0.61 -17.56 -4.88
C ALA A 115 0.14 -17.91 -6.18
N GLU A 116 1.09 -17.06 -6.58
CA GLU A 116 1.91 -17.26 -7.79
C GLU A 116 3.20 -18.03 -7.51
N GLY A 117 3.54 -18.33 -6.25
CA GLY A 117 4.83 -18.92 -5.87
C GLY A 117 6.01 -17.97 -6.06
N ALA A 118 5.76 -16.65 -6.00
CA ALA A 118 6.75 -15.59 -6.12
C ALA A 118 7.33 -15.23 -4.74
N TYR A 119 7.90 -16.21 -4.07
CA TYR A 119 8.31 -16.15 -2.66
C TYR A 119 9.31 -15.03 -2.34
N HIS A 120 10.16 -14.63 -3.30
CA HIS A 120 11.10 -13.53 -3.07
C HIS A 120 10.37 -12.18 -2.98
N TYR A 121 9.32 -11.96 -3.78
CA TYR A 121 8.47 -10.77 -3.65
C TYR A 121 7.70 -10.75 -2.33
N GLU A 122 7.18 -11.91 -1.92
CA GLU A 122 6.55 -12.10 -0.62
C GLU A 122 7.52 -11.74 0.52
N GLY A 123 8.74 -12.29 0.46
CA GLY A 123 9.80 -11.99 1.44
C GLY A 123 10.16 -10.52 1.50
N ALA A 124 10.32 -9.85 0.34
CA ALA A 124 10.61 -8.42 0.27
C ALA A 124 9.48 -7.58 0.87
N ALA A 125 8.22 -7.95 0.61
CA ALA A 125 7.06 -7.27 1.17
C ALA A 125 7.01 -7.38 2.70
N TYR A 126 7.28 -8.56 3.27
CA TYR A 126 7.36 -8.75 4.72
C TYR A 126 8.49 -7.94 5.37
N CYS A 127 9.66 -7.81 4.70
CA CYS A 127 10.74 -6.94 5.17
C CYS A 127 10.28 -5.49 5.28
N ILE A 128 9.63 -4.97 4.24
CA ILE A 128 9.13 -3.59 4.24
C ILE A 128 8.02 -3.42 5.27
N LYS A 129 7.15 -4.42 5.44
CA LYS A 129 6.10 -4.42 6.47
C LYS A 129 6.70 -4.25 7.86
N ALA A 130 7.67 -5.09 8.21
CA ALA A 130 8.33 -5.03 9.50
C ALA A 130 9.05 -3.70 9.73
N MET A 131 9.93 -3.31 8.81
CA MET A 131 10.71 -2.07 8.92
C MET A 131 9.81 -0.82 8.96
N GLY A 132 8.73 -0.83 8.18
CA GLY A 132 7.80 0.28 8.13
C GLY A 132 7.02 0.45 9.43
N PHE A 133 6.47 -0.61 9.99
CA PHE A 133 5.77 -0.53 11.27
C PHE A 133 6.71 -0.23 12.45
N MET A 134 7.95 -0.74 12.44
CA MET A 134 8.95 -0.36 13.44
C MET A 134 9.25 1.15 13.37
N MET A 135 9.48 1.68 12.17
CA MET A 135 9.68 3.12 11.98
C MET A 135 8.46 3.92 12.47
N MET A 136 7.26 3.47 12.19
CA MET A 136 6.05 4.16 12.61
C MET A 136 5.88 4.14 14.12
N LEU A 137 6.20 3.02 14.78
CA LEU A 137 6.19 2.90 16.24
C LEU A 137 7.20 3.87 16.88
N ASP A 138 8.43 3.93 16.36
CA ASP A 138 9.50 4.79 16.89
C ASP A 138 9.15 6.28 16.77
N LEU A 139 8.36 6.65 15.75
CA LEU A 139 8.00 8.06 15.48
C LEU A 139 6.70 8.50 16.15
N HIS A 140 5.73 7.61 16.27
CA HIS A 140 4.36 7.97 16.68
C HIS A 140 3.91 7.30 17.97
N GLY A 141 4.63 6.26 18.44
CA GLY A 141 4.16 5.41 19.52
C GLY A 141 3.12 4.40 19.05
N GLU A 142 2.16 4.08 19.90
CA GLU A 142 1.12 3.09 19.61
C GLU A 142 0.30 3.44 18.38
N LEU A 143 0.09 2.44 17.51
CA LEU A 143 -0.61 2.56 16.23
C LEU A 143 -1.33 1.24 15.88
N PRO A 144 -2.33 1.28 15.00
CA PRO A 144 -2.92 0.04 14.49
C PRO A 144 -1.94 -0.72 13.59
N VAL A 145 -1.69 -1.97 13.91
CA VAL A 145 -0.93 -2.94 13.10
C VAL A 145 -1.82 -4.13 12.75
N GLN A 146 -2.40 -4.78 13.75
CA GLN A 146 -3.23 -5.97 13.56
C GLN A 146 -4.54 -5.67 12.82
N GLU A 147 -5.13 -4.54 13.12
CA GLU A 147 -6.38 -4.10 12.47
C GLU A 147 -6.15 -3.08 11.35
N ALA A 148 -4.89 -2.76 11.04
CA ALA A 148 -4.57 -1.93 9.89
C ALA A 148 -5.07 -2.60 8.59
N PHE A 149 -5.60 -1.79 7.69
CA PHE A 149 -6.05 -2.21 6.34
C PHE A 149 -7.20 -3.23 6.31
N THR A 150 -7.83 -3.53 7.43
CA THR A 150 -8.97 -4.49 7.52
C THR A 150 -10.31 -3.90 7.12
N GLY A 151 -10.36 -2.62 6.75
CA GLY A 151 -11.61 -1.90 6.45
C GLY A 151 -12.36 -1.41 7.69
N LYS A 152 -11.84 -1.62 8.90
CA LYS A 152 -12.45 -1.06 10.12
C LYS A 152 -12.33 0.46 10.14
N THR A 153 -13.44 1.13 10.45
CA THR A 153 -13.47 2.60 10.58
C THR A 153 -12.67 3.09 11.79
N ASN A 154 -12.65 2.30 12.88
CA ASN A 154 -11.90 2.61 14.10
C ASN A 154 -11.05 1.39 14.48
N PRO A 155 -9.88 1.21 13.86
CA PRO A 155 -8.97 0.13 14.21
C PRO A 155 -8.41 0.33 15.61
N ALA A 156 -8.24 -0.76 16.36
CA ALA A 156 -7.61 -0.71 17.67
C ALA A 156 -6.12 -0.37 17.54
N TYR A 157 -5.61 0.37 18.53
CA TYR A 157 -4.18 0.65 18.65
C TYR A 157 -3.50 -0.52 19.37
N ASP A 158 -2.43 -0.98 18.81
CA ASP A 158 -1.57 -2.00 19.44
C ASP A 158 -0.52 -1.31 20.31
N ASP A 159 -0.23 -1.90 21.48
CA ASP A 159 0.85 -1.40 22.33
C ASP A 159 2.22 -1.67 21.72
N GLY A 160 3.23 -0.90 22.16
CA GLY A 160 4.56 -0.95 21.57
C GLY A 160 5.22 -2.33 21.63
N LYS A 161 5.01 -3.11 22.71
CA LYS A 161 5.55 -4.46 22.83
C LYS A 161 4.92 -5.38 21.79
N THR A 162 3.60 -5.37 21.69
CA THR A 162 2.85 -6.15 20.70
C THR A 162 3.29 -5.80 19.29
N MET A 163 3.47 -4.49 18.98
CA MET A 163 3.94 -4.05 17.66
C MET A 163 5.33 -4.60 17.34
N TYR A 164 6.28 -4.57 18.28
CA TYR A 164 7.62 -5.13 18.05
C TYR A 164 7.59 -6.65 17.87
N GLU A 165 6.80 -7.36 18.67
CA GLU A 165 6.65 -8.81 18.55
C GLU A 165 6.06 -9.19 17.18
N LEU A 166 5.07 -8.46 16.69
CA LEU A 166 4.52 -8.63 15.35
C LEU A 166 5.57 -8.38 14.27
N CYS A 167 6.32 -7.28 14.38
CA CYS A 167 7.38 -6.97 13.42
C CYS A 167 8.47 -8.04 13.38
N MET A 168 8.87 -8.58 14.53
CA MET A 168 9.80 -9.71 14.59
C MET A 168 9.24 -10.95 13.89
N GLY A 169 7.95 -11.27 14.13
CA GLY A 169 7.27 -12.36 13.44
C GLY A 169 7.18 -12.15 11.93
N TYR A 170 7.05 -10.91 11.46
CA TYR A 170 7.11 -10.62 10.03
C TYR A 170 8.51 -10.87 9.44
N LEU A 171 9.59 -10.70 10.21
CA LEU A 171 10.95 -10.94 9.74
C LEU A 171 11.33 -12.43 9.65
N ASP A 172 10.60 -13.33 10.31
CA ASP A 172 10.80 -14.77 10.15
C ASP A 172 10.38 -15.24 8.74
N LYS A 173 9.38 -14.60 8.15
CA LYS A 173 8.87 -14.93 6.81
C LYS A 173 9.88 -14.73 5.68
N PRO A 174 10.60 -13.59 5.59
CA PRO A 174 11.66 -13.43 4.60
C PRO A 174 12.75 -14.50 4.69
N ILE A 175 13.18 -14.87 5.91
CA ILE A 175 14.20 -15.89 6.11
C ILE A 175 13.78 -17.21 5.47
N GLU A 176 12.53 -17.61 5.66
CA GLU A 176 11.96 -18.80 5.03
C GLU A 176 11.81 -18.63 3.50
N ASN A 177 11.21 -17.50 3.08
CA ASN A 177 10.80 -17.28 1.70
C ASN A 177 11.97 -17.12 0.73
N PHE A 178 13.05 -16.43 1.15
CA PHE A 178 14.26 -16.32 0.32
C PHE A 178 15.01 -17.65 0.14
N GLY A 179 14.76 -18.62 1.01
CA GLY A 179 15.27 -19.98 0.86
C GLY A 179 14.42 -20.89 -0.05
N LYS A 180 13.20 -20.48 -0.41
CA LYS A 180 12.30 -21.27 -1.25
C LYS A 180 12.71 -21.20 -2.72
N GLN A 181 12.50 -22.30 -3.44
CA GLN A 181 12.61 -22.26 -4.89
C GLN A 181 11.38 -21.54 -5.46
N GLN A 182 11.64 -20.48 -6.24
CA GLN A 182 10.61 -19.76 -6.96
C GLN A 182 9.90 -20.68 -7.97
N ASN A 183 8.61 -20.46 -8.18
CA ASN A 183 7.89 -21.04 -9.29
C ASN A 183 8.54 -20.58 -10.60
N THR A 184 8.73 -21.49 -11.56
CA THR A 184 9.36 -21.18 -12.86
C THR A 184 8.61 -20.16 -13.69
N THR A 185 7.31 -19.98 -13.43
CA THR A 185 6.46 -18.98 -14.09
C THR A 185 6.36 -17.67 -13.29
N ALA A 186 6.80 -17.69 -12.02
CA ALA A 186 6.78 -16.49 -11.21
C ALA A 186 7.90 -15.53 -11.65
N PRO A 187 7.64 -14.21 -11.60
CA PRO A 187 8.67 -13.24 -11.89
C PRO A 187 9.81 -13.35 -10.88
N ALA A 188 11.05 -13.20 -11.38
CA ALA A 188 12.20 -13.04 -10.50
C ALA A 188 12.31 -11.60 -10.06
N LEU A 189 12.86 -11.35 -8.87
CA LEU A 189 13.27 -10.00 -8.47
C LEU A 189 14.29 -9.46 -9.46
N SER A 190 14.12 -8.25 -9.91
CA SER A 190 15.08 -7.56 -10.75
C SER A 190 16.19 -6.93 -9.90
N PRO A 191 17.36 -6.61 -10.48
CA PRO A 191 18.48 -6.01 -9.72
C PRO A 191 18.15 -4.67 -9.04
N GLY A 192 16.99 -4.10 -9.27
CA GLY A 192 16.53 -2.85 -8.65
C GLY A 192 15.43 -3.02 -7.60
N ASP A 193 14.98 -4.25 -7.37
CA ASP A 193 13.88 -4.56 -6.44
C ASP A 193 14.35 -4.77 -5.00
#